data_9337bb2a93a69a0ec2422e0b38457b79
#
_entry.id   9337bb2a93a69a0ec2422e0b38457b79
#
_cell.length_a   1.000
_cell.length_b   1.000
_cell.length_c   1.000
_cell.angle_alpha   90.00
_cell.angle_beta   90.00
_cell.angle_gamma   90.00
#
_symmetry.space_group_name_H-M   'P 1'
#
loop_
_entity.id
_entity.type
_entity.pdbx_description
1 polymer ?
#
loop_
_entity_poly.entity_id
_entity_poly.type
_entity_poly.pdbx_seq_one_letter_code
_entity_poly.pdbx_strand_id
1 'polypeptide(L)'
;ALPISATGIPWEVLAAVNLVESGMGRIDGVSVADAHGPMQFLPSTWAEPGIGNGGDIRDPRTAINAAARYLVRRGGLRDIRRGLWGYNNSDHYGRAVLEYAALLKEDPAAYTGLYNWEIHFASAAGDLWLPVGYEQSRPVPATTWLQANPAGAPPPGSSGY
;
A
#
# COMPACT_ATOMS: atom_id res chain seq x y z
N ALA A 1 -6.86 12.23 -17.57
CA ALA A 1 -6.76 10.88 -16.99
C ALA A 1 -8.17 10.27 -16.99
N LEU A 2 -8.32 9.06 -17.53
CA LEU A 2 -9.56 8.33 -17.44
C LEU A 2 -9.88 8.10 -15.95
N PRO A 3 -11.12 8.26 -15.50
CA PRO A 3 -11.49 7.96 -14.14
C PRO A 3 -11.23 6.48 -13.83
N ILE A 4 -10.96 6.16 -12.57
CA ILE A 4 -10.74 4.77 -12.08
C ILE A 4 -11.83 3.81 -12.59
N SER A 5 -13.07 4.30 -12.67
CA SER A 5 -14.21 3.58 -13.24
C SER A 5 -14.02 3.10 -14.69
N ALA A 6 -13.13 3.73 -15.47
CA ALA A 6 -12.91 3.34 -16.87
C ALA A 6 -12.13 2.04 -17.04
N THR A 7 -11.46 1.54 -16.01
CA THR A 7 -10.74 0.26 -16.07
C THR A 7 -11.62 -0.94 -15.75
N GLY A 8 -12.77 -0.73 -15.10
CA GLY A 8 -13.66 -1.78 -14.62
C GLY A 8 -13.21 -2.44 -13.31
N ILE A 9 -12.06 -2.06 -12.75
CA ILE A 9 -11.64 -2.51 -11.40
C ILE A 9 -12.42 -1.67 -10.37
N PRO A 10 -13.11 -2.30 -9.40
CA PRO A 10 -13.85 -1.59 -8.37
C PRO A 10 -12.95 -0.67 -7.53
N TRP A 11 -13.44 0.52 -7.19
CA TRP A 11 -12.68 1.49 -6.40
C TRP A 11 -12.28 0.96 -5.03
N GLU A 12 -13.15 0.16 -4.41
CA GLU A 12 -12.90 -0.45 -3.10
C GLU A 12 -11.72 -1.42 -3.13
N VAL A 13 -11.50 -2.10 -4.25
CA VAL A 13 -10.32 -2.97 -4.44
C VAL A 13 -9.05 -2.12 -4.51
N LEU A 14 -9.07 -1.01 -5.25
CA LEU A 14 -7.91 -0.12 -5.36
C LEU A 14 -7.60 0.57 -4.02
N ALA A 15 -8.61 0.97 -3.27
CA ALA A 15 -8.47 1.53 -1.93
C ALA A 15 -7.89 0.49 -0.95
N ALA A 16 -8.36 -0.76 -1.02
CA ALA A 16 -7.83 -1.85 -0.20
C ALA A 16 -6.38 -2.21 -0.55
N VAL A 17 -6.00 -2.21 -1.83
CA VAL A 17 -4.59 -2.36 -2.24
C VAL A 17 -3.75 -1.22 -1.65
N ASN A 18 -4.20 0.03 -1.79
CA ASN A 18 -3.48 1.19 -1.25
C ASN A 18 -3.35 1.13 0.29
N LEU A 19 -4.38 0.65 0.98
CA LEU A 19 -4.33 0.43 2.42
C LEU A 19 -3.27 -0.61 2.81
N VAL A 20 -3.28 -1.77 2.16
CA VAL A 20 -2.37 -2.89 2.47
C VAL A 20 -0.93 -2.55 2.11
N GLU A 21 -0.70 -1.83 1.01
CA GLU A 21 0.64 -1.49 0.54
C GLU A 21 1.31 -0.38 1.36
N SER A 22 0.57 0.64 1.74
CA SER A 22 1.18 1.86 2.29
C SER A 22 0.34 2.59 3.34
N GLY A 23 -0.68 1.94 3.92
CA GLY A 23 -1.60 2.61 4.84
C GLY A 23 -2.27 3.83 4.17
N MET A 24 -2.77 3.65 2.97
CA MET A 24 -3.37 4.70 2.12
C MET A 24 -2.40 5.85 1.77
N GLY A 25 -1.15 5.51 1.49
CA GLY A 25 -0.10 6.47 1.13
C GLY A 25 0.56 7.18 2.33
N ARG A 26 0.21 6.81 3.55
CA ARG A 26 0.82 7.40 4.77
C ARG A 26 2.21 6.83 5.07
N ILE A 27 2.55 5.68 4.49
CA ILE A 27 3.89 5.11 4.47
C ILE A 27 4.47 5.34 3.08
N ASP A 28 5.23 6.41 2.89
CA ASP A 28 5.92 6.71 1.65
C ASP A 28 7.42 6.40 1.80
N GLY A 29 7.73 5.11 1.72
CA GLY A 29 9.09 4.59 1.79
C GLY A 29 9.36 3.65 0.62
N VAL A 30 10.60 3.18 0.56
CA VAL A 30 11.03 2.11 -0.34
C VAL A 30 11.07 0.81 0.45
N SER A 31 10.37 -0.22 -0.03
CA SER A 31 10.38 -1.53 0.62
C SER A 31 11.75 -2.23 0.47
N VAL A 32 11.95 -3.29 1.26
CA VAL A 32 13.16 -4.13 1.13
C VAL A 32 13.28 -4.80 -0.24
N ALA A 33 12.19 -4.91 -1.00
CA ALA A 33 12.13 -5.41 -2.35
C ALA A 33 12.25 -4.31 -3.42
N ASP A 34 12.60 -3.07 -3.04
CA ASP A 34 12.67 -1.90 -3.92
C ASP A 34 11.31 -1.51 -4.53
N ALA A 35 10.22 -1.69 -3.79
CA ALA A 35 8.91 -1.20 -4.20
C ALA A 35 8.70 0.25 -3.73
N HIS A 36 8.08 1.09 -4.57
CA HIS A 36 7.99 2.54 -4.42
C HIS A 36 6.55 3.05 -4.45
N GLY A 37 6.34 4.17 -3.76
CA GLY A 37 5.13 4.98 -3.80
C GLY A 37 3.92 4.34 -3.11
N PRO A 38 2.75 5.00 -3.18
CA PRO A 38 1.57 4.62 -2.42
C PRO A 38 0.96 3.27 -2.82
N MET A 39 1.32 2.76 -4.00
CA MET A 39 0.86 1.48 -4.52
C MET A 39 1.99 0.43 -4.60
N GLN A 40 3.17 0.75 -4.04
CA GLN A 40 4.34 -0.12 -3.91
C GLN A 40 4.71 -0.87 -5.21
N PHE A 41 4.88 -0.11 -6.28
CA PHE A 41 5.35 -0.66 -7.55
C PHE A 41 6.87 -0.89 -7.55
N LEU A 42 7.29 -2.02 -8.11
CA LEU A 42 8.68 -2.20 -8.53
C LEU A 42 8.98 -1.29 -9.72
N PRO A 43 10.17 -0.66 -9.81
CA PRO A 43 10.55 0.15 -10.97
C PRO A 43 10.45 -0.59 -12.30
N SER A 44 10.77 -1.89 -12.32
CA SER A 44 10.64 -2.74 -13.51
C SER A 44 9.20 -2.88 -13.98
N THR A 45 8.26 -3.10 -13.05
CA THR A 45 6.82 -3.16 -13.36
C THR A 45 6.29 -1.80 -13.81
N TRP A 46 6.76 -0.73 -13.16
CA TRP A 46 6.38 0.64 -13.53
C TRP A 46 6.78 0.99 -14.97
N ALA A 47 7.95 0.51 -15.41
CA ALA A 47 8.47 0.71 -16.76
C ALA A 47 7.76 -0.13 -17.84
N GLU A 48 6.92 -1.10 -17.46
CA GLU A 48 6.18 -1.91 -18.44
C GLU A 48 5.26 -1.01 -19.30
N PRO A 49 5.17 -1.25 -20.64
CA PRO A 49 4.32 -0.47 -21.51
C PRO A 49 2.86 -0.43 -21.00
N GLY A 50 2.30 0.76 -20.88
CA GLY A 50 0.91 0.93 -20.45
C GLY A 50 0.68 0.88 -18.92
N ILE A 51 1.70 0.73 -18.08
CA ILE A 51 1.59 0.80 -16.61
C ILE A 51 1.87 2.21 -16.13
N GLY A 52 3.12 2.62 -15.95
CA GLY A 52 3.46 3.94 -15.44
C GLY A 52 3.23 5.08 -16.43
N ASN A 53 3.37 4.80 -17.74
CA ASN A 53 3.17 5.76 -18.83
C ASN A 53 3.96 7.06 -18.67
N GLY A 54 5.17 6.99 -18.13
CA GLY A 54 6.04 8.15 -17.91
C GLY A 54 5.63 9.05 -16.75
N GLY A 55 4.63 8.66 -15.96
CA GLY A 55 4.21 9.41 -14.78
C GLY A 55 5.10 9.16 -13.56
N ASP A 56 4.85 9.92 -12.50
CA ASP A 56 5.55 9.76 -11.22
C ASP A 56 4.95 8.59 -10.43
N ILE A 57 5.80 7.62 -10.04
CA ILE A 57 5.45 6.44 -9.24
C ILE A 57 4.98 6.83 -7.83
N ARG A 58 5.36 8.00 -7.34
CA ARG A 58 4.98 8.54 -6.03
C ARG A 58 3.73 9.41 -6.06
N ASP A 59 3.29 9.86 -7.24
CA ASP A 59 2.02 10.59 -7.34
C ASP A 59 0.85 9.63 -7.12
N PRO A 60 0.01 9.84 -6.08
CA PRO A 60 -1.06 8.90 -5.72
C PRO A 60 -2.05 8.66 -6.87
N ARG A 61 -2.42 9.70 -7.59
CA ARG A 61 -3.37 9.59 -8.72
C ARG A 61 -2.78 8.72 -9.84
N THR A 62 -1.54 8.97 -10.19
CA THR A 62 -0.84 8.22 -11.24
C THR A 62 -0.66 6.77 -10.82
N ALA A 63 -0.22 6.52 -9.59
CA ALA A 63 0.02 5.19 -9.05
C ALA A 63 -1.27 4.35 -8.94
N ILE A 64 -2.38 4.93 -8.45
CA ILE A 64 -3.67 4.22 -8.37
C ILE A 64 -4.20 3.86 -9.77
N ASN A 65 -4.09 4.77 -10.74
CA ASN A 65 -4.46 4.46 -12.12
C ASN A 65 -3.56 3.38 -12.75
N ALA A 66 -2.27 3.38 -12.43
CA ALA A 66 -1.35 2.33 -12.87
C ALA A 66 -1.71 0.98 -12.24
N ALA A 67 -2.08 0.95 -10.94
CA ALA A 67 -2.52 -0.26 -10.25
C ALA A 67 -3.78 -0.85 -10.89
N ALA A 68 -4.74 -0.01 -11.26
CA ALA A 68 -5.92 -0.47 -11.97
C ALA A 68 -5.57 -1.12 -13.32
N ARG A 69 -4.70 -0.50 -14.12
CA ARG A 69 -4.22 -1.08 -15.39
C ARG A 69 -3.45 -2.38 -15.18
N TYR A 70 -2.64 -2.44 -14.14
CA TYR A 70 -1.86 -3.63 -13.81
C TYR A 70 -2.74 -4.80 -13.40
N LEU A 71 -3.75 -4.58 -12.55
CA LEU A 71 -4.74 -5.60 -12.19
C LEU A 71 -5.50 -6.12 -13.42
N VAL A 72 -5.91 -5.23 -14.35
CA VAL A 72 -6.51 -5.64 -15.63
C VAL A 72 -5.56 -6.54 -16.41
N ARG A 73 -4.31 -6.15 -16.57
CA ARG A 73 -3.28 -6.93 -17.27
C ARG A 73 -3.08 -8.31 -16.66
N ARG A 74 -3.15 -8.41 -15.33
CA ARG A 74 -3.02 -9.67 -14.58
C ARG A 74 -4.30 -10.51 -14.58
N GLY A 75 -5.34 -10.09 -15.33
CA GLY A 75 -6.58 -10.83 -15.50
C GLY A 75 -7.68 -10.51 -14.49
N GLY A 76 -7.52 -9.44 -13.70
CA GLY A 76 -8.41 -9.05 -12.63
C GLY A 76 -9.85 -8.73 -13.04
N LEU A 77 -10.11 -8.42 -14.32
CA LEU A 77 -11.48 -8.25 -14.84
C LEU A 77 -12.26 -9.56 -14.93
N ARG A 78 -11.56 -10.68 -15.12
CA ARG A 78 -12.19 -12.00 -15.18
C ARG A 78 -12.22 -12.67 -13.82
N ASP A 79 -11.14 -12.49 -13.07
CA ASP A 79 -10.95 -13.05 -11.75
C ASP A 79 -10.04 -12.10 -10.94
N ILE A 80 -10.65 -11.37 -10.02
CA ILE A 80 -9.94 -10.40 -9.19
C ILE A 80 -8.88 -11.06 -8.31
N ARG A 81 -9.11 -12.30 -7.84
CA ARG A 81 -8.13 -13.05 -7.05
C ARG A 81 -6.86 -13.32 -7.85
N ARG A 82 -7.03 -13.70 -9.12
CA ARG A 82 -5.91 -13.89 -10.04
C ARG A 82 -5.15 -12.58 -10.29
N GLY A 83 -5.88 -11.47 -10.46
CA GLY A 83 -5.28 -10.15 -10.59
C GLY A 83 -4.43 -9.76 -9.39
N LEU A 84 -4.96 -9.97 -8.19
CA LEU A 84 -4.28 -9.70 -6.91
C LEU A 84 -3.08 -10.64 -6.69
N TRP A 85 -3.21 -11.92 -7.03
CA TRP A 85 -2.07 -12.84 -7.00
C TRP A 85 -0.96 -12.42 -7.96
N GLY A 86 -1.30 -11.88 -9.12
CA GLY A 86 -0.33 -11.31 -10.05
C GLY A 86 0.27 -9.98 -9.59
N TYR A 87 -0.37 -9.29 -8.64
CA TYR A 87 0.13 -8.07 -8.00
C TYR A 87 1.18 -8.39 -6.93
N ASN A 88 0.83 -9.33 -6.06
CA ASN A 88 1.70 -9.84 -5.01
C ASN A 88 1.46 -11.36 -4.89
N ASN A 89 2.47 -12.18 -5.17
CA ASN A 89 2.39 -13.65 -5.26
C ASN A 89 2.05 -14.33 -3.91
N SER A 90 0.94 -13.90 -3.28
CA SER A 90 0.48 -14.38 -1.99
C SER A 90 -1.04 -14.47 -1.92
N ASP A 91 -1.55 -15.64 -1.57
CA ASP A 91 -2.98 -15.83 -1.31
C ASP A 91 -3.45 -15.09 -0.05
N HIS A 92 -2.57 -14.93 0.94
CA HIS A 92 -2.86 -14.12 2.13
C HIS A 92 -3.06 -12.65 1.79
N TYR A 93 -2.21 -12.11 0.92
CA TYR A 93 -2.37 -10.76 0.39
C TYR A 93 -3.71 -10.59 -0.31
N GLY A 94 -4.02 -11.47 -1.25
CA GLY A 94 -5.28 -11.42 -1.99
C GLY A 94 -6.50 -11.48 -1.08
N ARG A 95 -6.49 -12.33 -0.04
CA ARG A 95 -7.57 -12.39 0.95
C ARG A 95 -7.70 -11.10 1.75
N ALA A 96 -6.60 -10.58 2.29
CA ALA A 96 -6.61 -9.33 3.06
C ALA A 96 -7.19 -8.17 2.25
N VAL A 97 -6.73 -8.00 1.00
CA VAL A 97 -7.27 -6.97 0.09
C VAL A 97 -8.76 -7.15 -0.13
N LEU A 98 -9.25 -8.38 -0.37
CA LEU A 98 -10.67 -8.62 -0.64
C LEU A 98 -11.56 -8.43 0.61
N GLU A 99 -11.07 -8.75 1.80
CA GLU A 99 -11.78 -8.48 3.06
C GLU A 99 -11.93 -6.98 3.30
N TYR A 100 -10.86 -6.19 3.13
CA TYR A 100 -10.95 -4.73 3.20
C TYR A 100 -11.82 -4.14 2.08
N ALA A 101 -11.73 -4.67 0.88
CA ALA A 101 -12.59 -4.22 -0.22
C ALA A 101 -14.07 -4.48 0.06
N ALA A 102 -14.40 -5.65 0.65
CA ALA A 102 -15.77 -5.97 1.06
C ALA A 102 -16.28 -5.01 2.13
N LEU A 103 -15.46 -4.72 3.16
CA LEU A 103 -15.77 -3.74 4.19
C LEU A 103 -16.04 -2.36 3.59
N LEU A 104 -15.16 -1.87 2.71
CA LEU A 104 -15.31 -0.55 2.07
C LEU A 104 -16.52 -0.47 1.15
N LYS A 105 -16.90 -1.59 0.53
CA LYS A 105 -18.11 -1.67 -0.30
C LYS A 105 -19.38 -1.64 0.53
N GLU A 106 -19.39 -2.33 1.66
CA GLU A 106 -20.54 -2.39 2.59
C GLU A 106 -20.71 -1.07 3.35
N ASP A 107 -19.60 -0.51 3.84
CA ASP A 107 -19.56 0.75 4.57
C ASP A 107 -18.46 1.68 3.99
N PRO A 108 -18.78 2.53 3.02
CA PRO A 108 -17.82 3.50 2.47
C PRO A 108 -17.30 4.50 3.52
N ALA A 109 -17.98 4.72 4.64
CA ALA A 109 -17.51 5.58 5.72
C ALA A 109 -16.30 4.96 6.46
N ALA A 110 -16.14 3.63 6.39
CA ALA A 110 -14.96 2.93 6.90
C ALA A 110 -13.65 3.45 6.26
N TYR A 111 -13.70 4.01 5.05
CA TYR A 111 -12.53 4.63 4.40
C TYR A 111 -11.88 5.69 5.31
N THR A 112 -12.67 6.56 5.91
CA THR A 112 -12.16 7.61 6.81
C THR A 112 -11.55 7.00 8.07
N GLY A 113 -12.19 5.97 8.64
CA GLY A 113 -11.65 5.25 9.79
C GLY A 113 -10.30 4.59 9.49
N LEU A 114 -10.23 3.85 8.38
CA LEU A 114 -9.00 3.17 7.95
C LEU A 114 -7.89 4.15 7.56
N TYR A 115 -8.21 5.29 6.95
CA TYR A 115 -7.25 6.34 6.66
C TYR A 115 -6.63 6.94 7.91
N ASN A 116 -7.40 7.08 8.99
CA ASN A 116 -6.94 7.62 10.27
C ASN A 116 -6.49 6.53 11.25
N TRP A 117 -6.46 5.26 10.84
CA TRP A 117 -6.01 4.17 11.69
C TRP A 117 -4.55 4.36 12.09
N GLU A 118 -4.23 3.97 13.31
CA GLU A 118 -2.84 4.01 13.78
C GLU A 118 -1.96 3.07 12.96
N ILE A 119 -0.78 3.55 12.61
CA ILE A 119 0.21 2.76 11.88
C ILE A 119 1.26 2.30 12.88
N HIS A 120 1.39 0.98 12.98
CA HIS A 120 2.43 0.33 13.75
C HIS A 120 3.33 -0.47 12.81
N PHE A 121 4.63 -0.40 13.05
CA PHE A 121 5.63 -1.10 12.26
C PHE A 121 6.40 -2.07 13.15
N ALA A 122 6.30 -3.37 12.87
CA ALA A 122 7.05 -4.39 13.57
C ALA A 122 8.56 -4.27 13.28
N SER A 123 9.38 -4.18 14.31
CA SER A 123 10.83 -4.10 14.19
C SER A 123 11.53 -4.95 15.26
N ALA A 124 12.83 -5.20 15.08
CA ALA A 124 13.64 -5.86 16.09
C ALA A 124 13.75 -5.08 17.42
N ALA A 125 13.40 -3.79 17.42
CA ALA A 125 13.32 -2.96 18.61
C ALA A 125 11.94 -2.94 19.27
N GLY A 126 10.97 -3.73 18.75
CA GLY A 126 9.56 -3.73 19.11
C GLY A 126 8.69 -3.00 18.10
N ASP A 127 7.40 -2.88 18.39
CA ASP A 127 6.44 -2.24 17.51
C ASP A 127 6.56 -0.71 17.60
N LEU A 128 7.00 -0.08 16.52
CA LEU A 128 7.10 1.38 16.42
C LEU A 128 5.74 1.97 16.05
N TRP A 129 5.34 3.01 16.74
CA TRP A 129 4.16 3.79 16.39
C TRP A 129 4.53 4.94 15.46
N LEU A 130 3.83 5.04 14.33
CA LEU A 130 4.04 6.02 13.27
C LEU A 130 2.81 6.96 13.15
N PRO A 131 2.62 7.90 14.09
CA PRO A 131 1.40 8.69 14.22
C PRO A 131 1.08 9.56 12.99
N VAL A 132 2.13 10.00 12.28
CA VAL A 132 2.01 10.81 11.06
C VAL A 132 2.38 10.04 9.80
N GLY A 133 2.55 8.71 9.90
CA GLY A 133 3.06 7.89 8.82
C GLY A 133 4.59 7.94 8.73
N TYR A 134 5.11 7.58 7.57
CA TYR A 134 6.55 7.48 7.31
C TYR A 134 6.84 7.98 5.90
N GLU A 135 7.77 8.92 5.76
CA GLU A 135 8.20 9.46 4.48
C GLU A 135 9.73 9.50 4.45
N GLN A 136 10.33 8.51 3.80
CA GLN A 136 11.78 8.41 3.67
C GLN A 136 12.15 7.86 2.30
N SER A 137 13.11 8.48 1.65
CA SER A 137 13.62 8.05 0.33
C SER A 137 14.46 6.78 0.39
N ARG A 138 14.90 6.37 1.58
CA ARG A 138 15.74 5.19 1.82
C ARG A 138 15.35 4.54 3.14
N PRO A 139 15.55 3.22 3.30
CA PRO A 139 15.39 2.56 4.59
C PRO A 139 16.24 3.24 5.67
N VAL A 140 15.63 3.54 6.81
CA VAL A 140 16.30 4.13 7.97
C VAL A 140 16.27 3.11 9.10
N PRO A 141 17.40 2.83 9.78
CA PRO A 141 17.40 1.96 10.94
C PRO A 141 16.43 2.46 12.03
N ALA A 142 15.66 1.55 12.65
CA ALA A 142 14.66 1.89 13.66
C ALA A 142 15.26 2.74 14.81
N THR A 143 16.47 2.41 15.26
CA THR A 143 17.19 3.17 16.29
C THR A 143 17.46 4.62 15.88
N THR A 144 17.84 4.85 14.62
CA THR A 144 18.09 6.20 14.09
C THR A 144 16.77 6.98 13.98
N TRP A 145 15.71 6.32 13.50
CA TRP A 145 14.39 6.93 13.38
C TRP A 145 13.85 7.33 14.78
N LEU A 146 13.98 6.47 15.79
CA LEU A 146 13.54 6.72 17.16
C LEU A 146 14.25 7.91 17.83
N GLN A 147 15.51 8.18 17.50
CA GLN A 147 16.21 9.36 18.00
C GLN A 147 15.53 10.67 17.58
N ALA A 148 14.99 10.71 16.35
CA ALA A 148 14.26 11.85 15.84
C ALA A 148 12.76 11.82 16.22
N ASN A 149 12.22 10.65 16.56
CA ASN A 149 10.80 10.41 16.82
C ASN A 149 10.60 9.62 18.14
N PRO A 150 10.97 10.16 19.30
CA PRO A 150 10.94 9.43 20.56
C PRO A 150 9.52 8.98 20.99
N ALA A 151 8.48 9.68 20.53
CA ALA A 151 7.08 9.28 20.77
C ALA A 151 6.68 7.99 20.04
N GLY A 152 7.43 7.58 19.03
CA GLY A 152 7.21 6.33 18.30
C GLY A 152 7.85 5.10 18.96
N ALA A 153 8.43 5.25 20.16
CA ALA A 153 9.06 4.14 20.87
C ALA A 153 8.02 3.07 21.24
N PRO A 154 8.40 1.77 21.18
CA PRO A 154 7.53 0.69 21.61
C PRO A 154 7.13 0.86 23.09
N PRO A 155 5.94 0.43 23.49
CA PRO A 155 5.56 0.39 24.90
C PRO A 155 6.56 -0.44 25.73
N PRO A 156 6.82 -0.06 26.98
CA PRO A 156 7.67 -0.85 27.86
C PRO A 156 7.18 -2.30 27.96
N GLY A 157 8.08 -3.26 27.72
CA GLY A 157 7.74 -4.69 27.77
C GLY A 157 7.18 -5.29 26.47
N SER A 158 7.03 -4.51 25.40
CA SER A 158 6.76 -5.08 24.07
C SER A 158 8.03 -5.82 23.59
N SER A 159 7.88 -7.12 23.26
CA SER A 159 8.97 -7.87 22.63
C SER A 159 8.98 -7.61 21.12
N GLY A 160 10.15 -7.34 20.56
CA GLY A 160 10.35 -7.41 19.11
C GLY A 160 10.12 -8.85 18.60
N TYR A 161 9.62 -8.96 17.37
CA TYR A 161 9.49 -10.23 16.67
C TYR A 161 10.81 -10.71 16.12
#